data_9cf4ce08a3bb3e9c58d72e62585793a2
#
_entry.id   9cf4ce08a3bb3e9c58d72e62585793a2
#
_cell.length_a   1.000
_cell.length_b   1.000
_cell.length_c   1.000
_cell.angle_alpha   90.00
_cell.angle_beta   90.00
_cell.angle_gamma   90.00
#
_symmetry.space_group_name_H-M   'P 1'
#
loop_
_entity.id
_entity.type
_entity.pdbx_description
1 polymer ?
#
loop_
_entity_poly.entity_id
_entity_poly.type
_entity_poly.pdbx_seq_one_letter_code
_entity_poly.pdbx_strand_id
1 'polypeptide(L)'
;MKTINPDKLGLSKDKLMAMENFFKEKYIKNGKLAGIQTLIARKGKVVHFESTGLRDVENNKKIEKDTIFRIYSMTKPITSVALMQLFEQGLFQLADPVGKFLPEFKNPKVFVSGSYPHFMTRPADREISIRDLLTHTAGLTYGFHYRTNIDHAYRKVWSGPRGDNTCLLYTSPSPRDPKTSRMPSSA
;
A
#
# COMPACT_ATOMS: atom_id res chain seq x y z
N MET A 1 25.00 -10.53 0.75
CA MET A 1 24.10 -11.66 0.43
C MET A 1 24.78 -12.52 -0.63
N LYS A 2 24.96 -13.84 -0.42
CA LYS A 2 25.55 -14.75 -1.44
C LYS A 2 24.48 -15.16 -2.43
N THR A 3 24.74 -15.03 -3.72
CA THR A 3 23.88 -15.55 -4.79
C THR A 3 24.31 -16.98 -5.19
N ILE A 4 23.35 -17.79 -5.58
CA ILE A 4 23.57 -19.17 -6.07
C ILE A 4 23.41 -19.15 -7.58
N ASN A 5 24.11 -20.05 -8.30
CA ASN A 5 23.95 -20.20 -9.74
C ASN A 5 22.46 -20.44 -10.07
N PRO A 6 21.83 -19.57 -10.89
CA PRO A 6 20.41 -19.66 -11.25
C PRO A 6 20.05 -20.99 -11.91
N ASP A 7 20.92 -21.57 -12.74
CA ASP A 7 20.67 -22.79 -13.49
C ASP A 7 20.38 -23.98 -12.56
N LYS A 8 21.05 -24.03 -11.38
CA LYS A 8 20.81 -25.05 -10.35
C LYS A 8 19.39 -25.04 -9.78
N LEU A 9 18.69 -23.92 -9.96
CA LEU A 9 17.32 -23.74 -9.49
C LEU A 9 16.30 -23.60 -10.65
N GLY A 10 16.70 -23.97 -11.88
CA GLY A 10 15.84 -23.93 -13.07
C GLY A 10 15.52 -22.52 -13.54
N LEU A 11 16.43 -21.57 -13.37
CA LEU A 11 16.37 -20.22 -13.91
C LEU A 11 17.57 -20.00 -14.84
N SER A 12 17.33 -19.49 -16.04
CA SER A 12 18.39 -19.24 -17.02
C SER A 12 19.21 -18.01 -16.63
N LYS A 13 20.52 -18.18 -16.44
CA LYS A 13 21.46 -17.09 -16.21
C LYS A 13 21.42 -16.06 -17.34
N ASP A 14 21.36 -16.52 -18.59
CA ASP A 14 21.39 -15.64 -19.75
C ASP A 14 20.14 -14.76 -19.84
N LYS A 15 18.97 -15.30 -19.47
CA LYS A 15 17.73 -14.51 -19.40
C LYS A 15 17.76 -13.46 -18.30
N LEU A 16 18.37 -13.75 -17.16
CA LEU A 16 18.58 -12.78 -16.09
C LEU A 16 19.55 -11.66 -16.53
N MET A 17 20.62 -12.00 -17.22
CA MET A 17 21.56 -11.02 -17.80
C MET A 17 20.87 -10.17 -18.88
N ALA A 18 20.05 -10.78 -19.73
CA ALA A 18 19.29 -10.06 -20.74
C ALA A 18 18.29 -9.06 -20.12
N MET A 19 17.64 -9.45 -19.01
CA MET A 19 16.76 -8.57 -18.23
C MET A 19 17.52 -7.35 -17.68
N GLU A 20 18.68 -7.56 -17.07
CA GLU A 20 19.51 -6.45 -16.57
C GLU A 20 19.97 -5.51 -17.68
N ASN A 21 20.42 -6.07 -18.81
CA ASN A 21 20.81 -5.27 -19.98
C ASN A 21 19.62 -4.44 -20.51
N PHE A 22 18.43 -5.04 -20.55
CA PHE A 22 17.21 -4.33 -20.94
C PHE A 22 16.93 -3.13 -20.03
N PHE A 23 16.99 -3.31 -18.71
CA PHE A 23 16.78 -2.23 -17.76
C PHE A 23 17.82 -1.13 -17.92
N LYS A 24 19.09 -1.50 -18.05
CA LYS A 24 20.20 -0.57 -18.24
C LYS A 24 20.02 0.27 -19.51
N GLU A 25 19.78 -0.37 -20.65
CA GLU A 25 19.68 0.30 -21.95
C GLU A 25 18.39 1.15 -22.03
N LYS A 26 17.26 0.59 -21.61
CA LYS A 26 15.95 1.22 -21.85
C LYS A 26 15.55 2.27 -20.81
N TYR A 27 16.06 2.14 -19.57
CA TYR A 27 15.61 3.00 -18.46
C TYR A 27 16.73 3.85 -17.87
N ILE A 28 17.90 3.29 -17.63
CA ILE A 28 19.00 4.02 -16.99
C ILE A 28 19.71 4.94 -17.99
N LYS A 29 20.19 4.41 -19.10
CA LYS A 29 20.90 5.20 -20.11
C LYS A 29 20.04 6.33 -20.72
N ASN A 30 18.74 6.10 -20.82
CA ASN A 30 17.79 7.08 -21.34
C ASN A 30 17.29 8.06 -20.26
N GLY A 31 17.82 8.01 -19.04
CA GLY A 31 17.46 8.92 -17.95
C GLY A 31 16.01 8.79 -17.45
N LYS A 32 15.29 7.69 -17.82
CA LYS A 32 13.92 7.47 -17.37
C LYS A 32 13.83 7.10 -15.89
N LEU A 33 14.86 6.41 -15.38
CA LEU A 33 15.04 6.09 -13.97
C LEU A 33 16.48 6.40 -13.57
N ALA A 34 16.66 6.95 -12.39
CA ALA A 34 17.99 7.22 -11.84
C ALA A 34 18.75 5.92 -11.55
N GLY A 35 18.05 4.92 -11.06
CA GLY A 35 18.65 3.63 -10.75
C GLY A 35 17.61 2.55 -10.51
N ILE A 36 18.05 1.29 -10.57
CA ILE A 36 17.24 0.09 -10.38
C ILE A 36 18.03 -0.89 -9.53
N GLN A 37 17.32 -1.56 -8.60
CA GLN A 37 17.85 -2.72 -7.89
C GLN A 37 16.88 -3.88 -8.10
N THR A 38 17.41 -5.03 -8.50
CA THR A 38 16.65 -6.25 -8.75
C THR A 38 17.12 -7.37 -7.85
N LEU A 39 16.19 -8.10 -7.24
CA LEU A 39 16.45 -9.29 -6.45
C LEU A 39 15.47 -10.38 -6.84
N ILE A 40 16.00 -11.57 -7.16
CA ILE A 40 15.19 -12.75 -7.45
C ILE A 40 15.65 -13.88 -6.53
N ALA A 41 14.68 -14.50 -5.88
CA ALA A 41 14.89 -15.67 -5.05
C ALA A 41 13.97 -16.82 -5.51
N ARG A 42 14.46 -18.05 -5.39
CA ARG A 42 13.68 -19.27 -5.65
C ARG A 42 14.07 -20.34 -4.62
N LYS A 43 13.05 -21.04 -4.08
CA LYS A 43 13.23 -22.04 -3.02
C LYS A 43 14.07 -21.51 -1.84
N GLY A 44 13.76 -20.28 -1.39
CA GLY A 44 14.44 -19.63 -0.27
C GLY A 44 15.90 -19.19 -0.53
N LYS A 45 16.39 -19.29 -1.79
CA LYS A 45 17.77 -18.95 -2.15
C LYS A 45 17.81 -17.82 -3.17
N VAL A 46 18.66 -16.81 -2.91
CA VAL A 46 18.85 -15.69 -3.83
C VAL A 46 19.70 -16.16 -5.02
N VAL A 47 19.16 -15.99 -6.23
CA VAL A 47 19.79 -16.37 -7.49
C VAL A 47 20.27 -15.17 -8.29
N HIS A 48 19.72 -13.99 -8.00
CA HIS A 48 20.05 -12.74 -8.69
C HIS A 48 19.90 -11.59 -7.72
N PHE A 49 20.88 -10.69 -7.69
CA PHE A 49 20.82 -9.45 -6.91
C PHE A 49 21.77 -8.43 -7.52
N GLU A 50 21.22 -7.53 -8.33
CA GLU A 50 21.97 -6.52 -9.06
C GLU A 50 21.47 -5.11 -8.76
N SER A 51 22.39 -4.15 -8.84
CA SER A 51 22.14 -2.73 -8.60
C SER A 51 22.78 -1.93 -9.73
N THR A 52 21.99 -1.11 -10.44
CA THR A 52 22.43 -0.35 -11.59
C THR A 52 21.93 1.09 -11.49
N GLY A 53 22.80 2.07 -11.75
CA GLY A 53 22.49 3.50 -11.74
C GLY A 53 22.74 4.16 -10.39
N LEU A 54 22.05 5.27 -10.13
CA LEU A 54 22.31 6.17 -9.01
C LEU A 54 21.17 6.19 -8.00
N ARG A 55 21.50 6.25 -6.71
CA ARG A 55 20.56 6.55 -5.61
C ARG A 55 20.43 8.03 -5.32
N ASP A 56 21.40 8.81 -5.80
CA ASP A 56 21.46 10.26 -5.62
C ASP A 56 22.13 10.83 -6.88
N VAL A 57 21.33 11.45 -7.73
CA VAL A 57 21.77 11.96 -9.03
C VAL A 57 22.65 13.20 -8.85
N GLU A 58 22.29 14.08 -7.94
CA GLU A 58 22.98 15.34 -7.71
C GLU A 58 24.41 15.12 -7.21
N ASN A 59 24.60 14.16 -6.33
CA ASN A 59 25.92 13.83 -5.77
C ASN A 59 26.60 12.63 -6.46
N ASN A 60 26.04 12.14 -7.58
CA ASN A 60 26.58 11.00 -8.35
C ASN A 60 26.83 9.74 -7.52
N LYS A 61 25.96 9.48 -6.50
CA LYS A 61 26.12 8.31 -5.63
C LYS A 61 25.44 7.10 -6.24
N LYS A 62 26.16 6.01 -6.42
CA LYS A 62 25.65 4.76 -6.98
C LYS A 62 24.67 4.06 -6.01
N ILE A 63 23.74 3.30 -6.60
CA ILE A 63 22.94 2.33 -5.84
C ILE A 63 23.88 1.22 -5.36
N GLU A 64 23.75 0.87 -4.09
CA GLU A 64 24.47 -0.21 -3.43
C GLU A 64 23.46 -1.26 -2.94
N LYS A 65 23.94 -2.46 -2.58
CA LYS A 65 23.04 -3.56 -2.16
C LYS A 65 22.27 -3.27 -0.87
N ASP A 66 22.77 -2.36 -0.06
CA ASP A 66 22.17 -1.89 1.20
C ASP A 66 21.43 -0.56 1.07
N THR A 67 21.24 -0.05 -0.16
CA THR A 67 20.49 1.17 -0.39
C THR A 67 19.06 1.03 0.10
N ILE A 68 18.59 2.01 0.89
CA ILE A 68 17.24 2.05 1.43
C ILE A 68 16.29 2.65 0.39
N PHE A 69 15.21 1.93 0.12
CA PHE A 69 14.15 2.34 -0.79
C PHE A 69 12.85 2.65 -0.04
N ARG A 70 12.17 3.71 -0.46
CA ARG A 70 10.80 3.95 -0.01
C ARG A 70 9.85 3.05 -0.80
N ILE A 71 9.28 2.06 -0.14
CA ILE A 71 8.50 0.99 -0.79
C ILE A 71 7.00 1.26 -0.85
N TYR A 72 6.52 2.39 -0.31
CA TYR A 72 5.10 2.80 -0.33
C TYR A 72 4.13 1.66 0.04
N SER A 73 3.19 1.33 -0.83
CA SER A 73 2.16 0.31 -0.58
C SER A 73 2.69 -1.12 -0.41
N MET A 74 3.91 -1.40 -0.83
CA MET A 74 4.57 -2.68 -0.53
C MET A 74 4.84 -2.88 0.98
N THR A 75 4.69 -1.83 1.78
CA THR A 75 4.67 -1.91 3.25
C THR A 75 3.47 -2.70 3.78
N LYS A 76 2.33 -2.70 3.05
CA LYS A 76 1.10 -3.37 3.51
C LYS A 76 1.26 -4.86 3.79
N PRO A 77 1.84 -5.68 2.89
CA PRO A 77 2.09 -7.10 3.18
C PRO A 77 2.94 -7.30 4.44
N ILE A 78 3.97 -6.47 4.64
CA ILE A 78 4.86 -6.56 5.81
C ILE A 78 4.07 -6.26 7.09
N THR A 79 3.29 -5.18 7.10
CA THR A 79 2.41 -4.83 8.23
C THR A 79 1.35 -5.90 8.47
N SER A 80 0.76 -6.46 7.42
CA SER A 80 -0.23 -7.54 7.53
C SER A 80 0.37 -8.81 8.14
N VAL A 81 1.60 -9.18 7.76
CA VAL A 81 2.29 -10.32 8.37
C VAL A 81 2.55 -10.06 9.86
N ALA A 82 3.02 -8.87 10.23
CA ALA A 82 3.21 -8.51 11.64
C ALA A 82 1.89 -8.59 12.43
N LEU A 83 0.78 -8.11 11.85
CA LEU A 83 -0.54 -8.24 12.46
C LEU A 83 -0.97 -9.71 12.60
N MET A 84 -0.72 -10.55 11.60
CA MET A 84 -1.05 -11.98 11.65
C MET A 84 -0.23 -12.74 12.69
N GLN A 85 0.97 -12.30 13.05
CA GLN A 85 1.70 -12.86 14.18
C GLN A 85 0.97 -12.63 15.53
N LEU A 86 0.31 -11.48 15.69
CA LEU A 86 -0.52 -11.21 16.85
C LEU A 86 -1.82 -12.05 16.85
N PHE A 87 -2.37 -12.29 15.66
CA PHE A 87 -3.50 -13.19 15.48
C PHE A 87 -3.15 -14.63 15.90
N GLU A 88 -1.99 -15.14 15.50
CA GLU A 88 -1.51 -16.47 15.90
C GLU A 88 -1.32 -16.60 17.42
N GLN A 89 -1.03 -15.49 18.10
CA GLN A 89 -0.96 -15.43 19.57
C GLN A 89 -2.34 -15.31 20.24
N GLY A 90 -3.43 -15.26 19.48
CA GLY A 90 -4.79 -15.14 20.00
C GLY A 90 -5.15 -13.76 20.57
N LEU A 91 -4.36 -12.71 20.26
CA LEU A 91 -4.56 -11.37 20.81
C LEU A 91 -5.76 -10.64 20.19
N PHE A 92 -6.23 -11.08 19.03
CA PHE A 92 -7.45 -10.59 18.40
C PHE A 92 -8.03 -11.64 17.44
N GLN A 93 -9.29 -11.39 17.00
CA GLN A 93 -9.96 -12.17 15.96
C GLN A 93 -10.16 -11.31 14.72
N LEU A 94 -10.19 -11.92 13.53
CA LEU A 94 -10.45 -11.21 12.28
C LEU A 94 -11.82 -10.50 12.24
N ALA A 95 -12.77 -11.03 12.98
CA ALA A 95 -14.11 -10.46 13.12
C ALA A 95 -14.21 -9.35 14.19
N ASP A 96 -13.16 -9.16 15.01
CA ASP A 96 -13.17 -8.11 16.02
C ASP A 96 -13.36 -6.73 15.35
N PRO A 97 -14.19 -5.86 15.94
CA PRO A 97 -14.32 -4.50 15.45
C PRO A 97 -13.03 -3.71 15.70
N VAL A 98 -12.65 -2.89 14.74
CA VAL A 98 -11.48 -2.00 14.87
C VAL A 98 -11.64 -1.08 16.07
N GLY A 99 -12.86 -0.64 16.38
CA GLY A 99 -13.20 0.18 17.54
C GLY A 99 -12.88 -0.43 18.89
N LYS A 100 -12.64 -1.75 18.96
CA LYS A 100 -12.16 -2.44 20.17
C LYS A 100 -10.74 -1.98 20.54
N PHE A 101 -9.90 -1.71 19.54
CA PHE A 101 -8.49 -1.34 19.70
C PHE A 101 -8.26 0.16 19.49
N LEU A 102 -9.01 0.77 18.59
CA LEU A 102 -8.97 2.19 18.24
C LEU A 102 -10.35 2.80 18.48
N PRO A 103 -10.60 3.40 19.67
CA PRO A 103 -11.91 3.91 20.06
C PRO A 103 -12.54 4.91 19.07
N GLU A 104 -11.72 5.60 18.30
CA GLU A 104 -12.13 6.54 17.26
C GLU A 104 -12.93 5.87 16.13
N PHE A 105 -12.79 4.56 15.96
CA PHE A 105 -13.53 3.76 14.99
C PHE A 105 -14.86 3.20 15.51
N LYS A 106 -15.24 3.52 16.76
CA LYS A 106 -16.56 3.16 17.27
C LYS A 106 -17.65 3.95 16.57
N ASN A 107 -18.80 3.31 16.34
CA ASN A 107 -19.98 3.92 15.73
C ASN A 107 -19.66 4.65 14.40
N PRO A 108 -19.05 3.96 13.42
CA PRO A 108 -18.67 4.58 12.16
C PRO A 108 -19.86 5.16 11.44
N LYS A 109 -19.65 6.26 10.75
CA LYS A 109 -20.68 6.96 9.97
C LYS A 109 -20.39 6.83 8.49
N VAL A 110 -21.44 6.65 7.71
CA VAL A 110 -21.39 6.58 6.24
C VAL A 110 -21.79 7.93 5.66
N PHE A 111 -20.99 8.42 4.74
CA PHE A 111 -21.26 9.65 4.01
C PHE A 111 -22.52 9.52 3.14
N VAL A 112 -23.37 10.52 3.18
CA VAL A 112 -24.57 10.62 2.33
C VAL A 112 -24.39 11.77 1.34
N SER A 113 -24.10 12.98 1.83
CA SER A 113 -23.94 14.18 1.00
C SER A 113 -23.19 15.29 1.76
N GLY A 114 -22.95 16.40 1.08
CA GLY A 114 -22.32 17.59 1.67
C GLY A 114 -20.84 17.69 1.36
N SER A 115 -20.18 18.68 1.97
CA SER A 115 -18.75 18.96 1.81
C SER A 115 -18.14 19.37 3.14
N TYR A 116 -16.81 19.20 3.25
CA TYR A 116 -16.08 19.59 4.45
C TYR A 116 -16.29 21.10 4.75
N PRO A 117 -16.55 21.47 6.03
CA PRO A 117 -16.65 20.62 7.21
C PRO A 117 -18.05 20.05 7.49
N HIS A 118 -19.04 20.32 6.67
CA HIS A 118 -20.46 19.99 6.91
C HIS A 118 -20.90 18.79 6.08
N PHE A 119 -20.86 17.60 6.68
CA PHE A 119 -21.30 16.36 6.06
C PHE A 119 -22.65 15.91 6.61
N MET A 120 -23.54 15.49 5.72
CA MET A 120 -24.68 14.66 6.07
C MET A 120 -24.22 13.20 6.08
N THR A 121 -24.46 12.51 7.19
CA THR A 121 -24.04 11.13 7.39
C THR A 121 -25.18 10.29 7.95
N ARG A 122 -25.12 8.99 7.75
CA ARG A 122 -25.95 8.01 8.45
C ARG A 122 -25.07 7.06 9.28
N PRO A 123 -25.61 6.39 10.29
CA PRO A 123 -24.90 5.29 10.95
C PRO A 123 -24.53 4.22 9.93
N ALA A 124 -23.38 3.57 10.14
CA ALA A 124 -23.05 2.36 9.41
C ALA A 124 -23.91 1.20 9.87
N ASP A 125 -24.20 0.26 8.97
CA ASP A 125 -25.01 -0.92 9.29
C ASP A 125 -24.26 -1.90 10.24
N ARG A 126 -22.94 -1.82 10.30
CA ARG A 126 -22.06 -2.56 11.21
C ARG A 126 -20.74 -1.82 11.42
N GLU A 127 -20.02 -2.20 12.45
CA GLU A 127 -18.67 -1.72 12.68
C GLU A 127 -17.67 -2.29 11.65
N ILE A 128 -16.58 -1.57 11.45
CA ILE A 128 -15.46 -2.02 10.60
C ILE A 128 -14.70 -3.10 11.36
N SER A 129 -14.52 -4.27 10.77
CA SER A 129 -13.73 -5.37 11.33
C SER A 129 -12.26 -5.29 10.90
N ILE A 130 -11.38 -5.96 11.65
CA ILE A 130 -9.97 -6.14 11.25
C ILE A 130 -9.86 -6.78 9.86
N ARG A 131 -10.75 -7.76 9.56
CA ARG A 131 -10.83 -8.39 8.23
C ARG A 131 -11.08 -7.35 7.13
N ASP A 132 -11.98 -6.39 7.36
CA ASP A 132 -12.29 -5.36 6.37
C ASP A 132 -11.08 -4.50 6.02
N LEU A 133 -10.24 -4.18 7.00
CA LEU A 133 -8.98 -3.48 6.75
C LEU A 133 -8.02 -4.32 5.90
N LEU A 134 -7.81 -5.59 6.25
CA LEU A 134 -6.90 -6.49 5.54
C LEU A 134 -7.35 -6.79 4.11
N THR A 135 -8.65 -6.80 3.85
CA THR A 135 -9.23 -7.09 2.52
C THR A 135 -9.58 -5.84 1.72
N HIS A 136 -9.23 -4.64 2.20
CA HIS A 136 -9.58 -3.36 1.57
C HIS A 136 -11.09 -3.15 1.36
N THR A 137 -11.92 -3.63 2.28
CA THR A 137 -13.39 -3.52 2.21
C THR A 137 -13.98 -2.68 3.34
N ALA A 138 -13.13 -1.93 4.04
CA ALA A 138 -13.54 -1.08 5.17
C ALA A 138 -14.32 0.19 4.77
N GLY A 139 -14.38 0.53 3.49
CA GLY A 139 -15.04 1.76 3.02
C GLY A 139 -14.19 3.03 3.18
N LEU A 140 -12.95 2.90 3.63
CA LEU A 140 -12.02 4.03 3.72
C LEU A 140 -11.49 4.42 2.34
N THR A 141 -11.21 5.73 2.13
CA THR A 141 -10.69 6.25 0.87
C THR A 141 -9.30 6.86 1.03
N TYR A 142 -8.77 7.44 -0.05
CA TYR A 142 -7.52 8.19 -0.06
C TYR A 142 -7.73 9.60 -0.59
N GLY A 143 -7.08 10.58 0.03
CA GLY A 143 -7.15 11.97 -0.39
C GLY A 143 -6.72 12.21 -1.84
N PHE A 144 -5.83 11.39 -2.38
CA PHE A 144 -5.28 11.52 -3.74
C PHE A 144 -6.19 10.95 -4.85
N HIS A 145 -7.32 10.33 -4.52
CA HIS A 145 -8.27 9.85 -5.55
C HIS A 145 -8.99 10.98 -6.26
N TYR A 146 -9.22 12.14 -5.61
CA TYR A 146 -9.92 13.30 -6.18
C TYR A 146 -11.30 13.02 -6.75
N ARG A 147 -12.02 12.00 -6.23
CA ARG A 147 -13.31 11.54 -6.76
C ARG A 147 -14.50 12.01 -5.94
N THR A 148 -14.32 12.23 -4.65
CA THR A 148 -15.40 12.51 -3.69
C THR A 148 -15.07 13.68 -2.77
N ASN A 149 -16.12 14.24 -2.14
CA ASN A 149 -15.95 15.25 -1.09
C ASN A 149 -15.22 14.70 0.14
N ILE A 150 -15.27 13.39 0.37
CA ILE A 150 -14.50 12.71 1.42
C ILE A 150 -13.01 12.79 1.11
N ASP A 151 -12.60 12.52 -0.14
CA ASP A 151 -11.19 12.65 -0.55
C ASP A 151 -10.68 14.08 -0.34
N HIS A 152 -11.55 15.08 -0.58
CA HIS A 152 -11.23 16.49 -0.29
C HIS A 152 -11.02 16.71 1.20
N ALA A 153 -11.87 16.17 2.06
CA ALA A 153 -11.72 16.25 3.51
C ALA A 153 -10.41 15.60 3.98
N TYR A 154 -10.08 14.43 3.48
CA TYR A 154 -8.80 13.76 3.76
C TYR A 154 -7.60 14.66 3.46
N ARG A 155 -7.60 15.36 2.30
CA ARG A 155 -6.52 16.30 1.96
C ARG A 155 -6.47 17.50 2.90
N LYS A 156 -7.62 18.06 3.28
CA LYS A 156 -7.68 19.21 4.19
C LYS A 156 -7.13 18.88 5.56
N VAL A 157 -7.47 17.72 6.10
CA VAL A 157 -6.99 17.26 7.41
C VAL A 157 -5.52 16.86 7.36
N TRP A 158 -5.09 16.15 6.31
CA TRP A 158 -3.70 15.73 6.14
C TRP A 158 -2.73 16.88 5.91
N SER A 159 -3.18 17.94 5.22
CA SER A 159 -2.37 19.13 4.91
C SER A 159 -2.41 20.20 6.02
N GLY A 160 -3.17 19.99 7.06
CA GLY A 160 -3.28 20.91 8.19
C GLY A 160 -2.03 20.87 9.09
N PRO A 161 -1.70 22.00 9.80
CA PRO A 161 -0.53 22.10 10.66
C PRO A 161 -0.58 21.20 11.91
N ARG A 162 -1.69 20.54 12.17
CA ARG A 162 -1.84 19.45 13.14
C ARG A 162 -2.63 18.35 12.45
N GLY A 163 -2.02 17.18 12.34
CA GLY A 163 -2.71 15.96 11.94
C GLY A 163 -3.75 15.57 13.00
N ASP A 164 -4.79 16.37 13.14
CA ASP A 164 -5.93 16.07 13.99
C ASP A 164 -6.75 15.00 13.32
N ASN A 165 -6.37 13.74 13.59
CA ASN A 165 -6.93 12.54 12.98
C ASN A 165 -8.39 12.26 13.41
N THR A 166 -8.95 13.08 14.28
CA THR A 166 -10.29 12.86 14.86
C THR A 166 -11.45 13.05 13.88
N CYS A 167 -11.22 13.65 12.70
CA CYS A 167 -12.27 13.91 11.71
C CYS A 167 -12.43 12.87 10.60
N LEU A 168 -11.64 11.79 10.55
CA LEU A 168 -11.54 10.92 9.38
C LEU A 168 -12.40 9.66 9.43
N LEU A 169 -13.36 9.58 10.34
CA LEU A 169 -14.28 8.45 10.48
C LEU A 169 -15.48 8.49 9.51
N TYR A 170 -15.40 9.29 8.46
CA TYR A 170 -16.38 9.24 7.39
C TYR A 170 -15.95 8.22 6.34
N THR A 171 -16.60 7.06 6.35
CA THR A 171 -16.37 6.06 5.30
C THR A 171 -17.15 6.44 4.06
N SER A 172 -16.55 6.29 2.88
CA SER A 172 -17.30 6.25 1.63
C SER A 172 -18.17 4.99 1.60
N PRO A 173 -19.28 4.96 0.85
CA PRO A 173 -20.11 3.77 0.73
C PRO A 173 -19.26 2.56 0.36
N SER A 174 -19.33 1.49 1.14
CA SER A 174 -18.64 0.25 0.84
C SER A 174 -19.24 -0.44 -0.39
N PRO A 175 -18.47 -1.06 -1.28
CA PRO A 175 -19.00 -1.91 -2.34
C PRO A 175 -19.92 -3.04 -1.85
N ARG A 176 -19.86 -3.36 -0.56
CA ARG A 176 -20.76 -4.32 0.12
C ARG A 176 -22.04 -3.69 0.64
N ASP A 177 -22.20 -2.39 0.56
CA ASP A 177 -23.47 -1.74 0.87
C ASP A 177 -24.45 -2.03 -0.29
N PRO A 178 -25.54 -2.79 -0.07
CA PRO A 178 -26.45 -3.22 -1.14
C PRO A 178 -27.11 -2.06 -1.88
N LYS A 179 -27.07 -0.85 -1.33
CA LYS A 179 -27.61 0.36 -1.99
C LYS A 179 -26.58 1.08 -2.89
N THR A 180 -25.33 0.68 -2.88
CA THR A 180 -24.25 1.36 -3.62
C THR A 180 -23.49 0.45 -4.60
N SER A 181 -23.98 -0.76 -4.85
CA SER A 181 -23.35 -1.77 -5.71
C SER A 181 -23.41 -1.45 -7.23
N ARG A 182 -23.58 -0.19 -7.61
CA ARG A 182 -23.40 0.27 -8.99
C ARG A 182 -22.14 1.12 -9.10
N MET A 183 -20.98 0.48 -9.07
CA MET A 183 -19.84 1.06 -9.75
C MET A 183 -20.01 0.80 -11.25
N PRO A 184 -19.92 1.83 -12.12
CA PRO A 184 -19.79 1.57 -13.53
C PRO A 184 -18.50 0.75 -13.71
N SER A 185 -18.61 -0.38 -14.41
CA SER A 185 -17.43 -1.07 -14.93
C SER A 185 -16.64 -0.03 -15.73
N SER A 186 -15.44 0.28 -15.27
CA SER A 186 -14.52 1.11 -16.03
C SER A 186 -14.20 0.42 -17.34
N ALA A 187 -14.58 1.02 -18.45
CA ALA A 187 -13.97 0.77 -19.74
C ALA A 187 -12.49 1.18 -19.69
#